data_6b2ee7f23b50f75bf43244ad8389ca07
#
_entry.id   6b2ee7f23b50f75bf43244ad8389ca07
#
_cell.length_a   1.000
_cell.length_b   1.000
_cell.length_c   1.000
_cell.angle_alpha   90.00
_cell.angle_beta   90.00
_cell.angle_gamma   90.00
#
_symmetry.space_group_name_H-M   'P 1'
#
loop_
_entity.id
_entity.type
_entity.pdbx_description
1 polymer ?
#
loop_
_entity_poly.entity_id
_entity_poly.type
_entity_poly.pdbx_seq_one_letter_code
_entity_poly.pdbx_strand_id
1 'polypeptide(L)'
;NGEVSAIFSNIDGIQDNKFSGPHPSGNVGVQIHHIDPIAKGDIVWTVSPYGVAQIGKLFSKGIYDASKLVAVAGSEVQEPQYYKTFIGASINKLVDGNLKQDHVRFISGNVLTGEKIDKDGYLGFYDNLLTVIPEGDQPEFLGWIKPQKERLSFHRAWGLFSFLNGKNKEYALDSNTNGEARAFVQTGTFEQVTPMDIYPTYLIKAIMAEDYDNMEALGIFEVIEEDLALCEFIDVSKHDIQHIVRDGLELLQNG
;
A
#
# COMPACT_ATOMS: atom_id res chain seq x y z
N ASN A 1 9.50 8.68 -5.28
CA ASN A 1 10.66 8.90 -6.19
C ASN A 1 11.89 8.23 -5.60
N GLY A 2 11.95 6.89 -5.60
CA GLY A 2 13.18 6.20 -5.30
C GLY A 2 14.15 6.40 -6.46
N GLU A 3 15.33 6.96 -6.21
CA GLU A 3 16.43 6.81 -7.16
C GLU A 3 16.64 5.31 -7.33
N VAL A 4 16.52 4.85 -8.56
CA VAL A 4 16.77 3.46 -8.89
C VAL A 4 18.21 3.17 -8.49
N SER A 5 18.39 2.21 -7.61
CA SER A 5 19.71 1.74 -7.25
C SER A 5 20.41 1.23 -8.51
N ALA A 6 21.42 1.94 -8.97
CA ALA A 6 22.26 1.54 -10.09
C ALA A 6 23.05 0.23 -9.81
N ILE A 7 22.89 -0.36 -8.62
CA ILE A 7 23.59 -1.57 -8.18
C ILE A 7 23.32 -2.76 -9.08
N PHE A 8 22.10 -2.86 -9.64
CA PHE A 8 21.69 -3.98 -10.49
C PHE A 8 21.70 -3.64 -11.99
N SER A 9 22.07 -2.40 -12.37
CA SER A 9 22.16 -2.01 -13.77
C SER A 9 23.45 -2.56 -14.40
N ASN A 10 23.37 -2.90 -15.67
CA ASN A 10 24.48 -3.43 -16.47
C ASN A 10 25.05 -4.79 -16.00
N ILE A 11 24.21 -5.68 -15.47
CA ILE A 11 24.57 -7.07 -15.19
C ILE A 11 24.20 -7.90 -16.42
N ASP A 12 25.13 -8.70 -16.93
CA ASP A 12 24.90 -9.59 -18.06
C ASP A 12 23.74 -10.57 -17.77
N GLY A 13 22.79 -10.65 -18.70
CA GLY A 13 21.61 -11.52 -18.59
C GLY A 13 20.45 -10.90 -17.83
N ILE A 14 20.53 -9.64 -17.42
CA ILE A 14 19.43 -8.89 -16.81
C ILE A 14 18.92 -7.82 -17.78
N GLN A 15 17.60 -7.76 -17.93
CA GLN A 15 16.94 -6.69 -18.67
C GLN A 15 16.60 -5.54 -17.69
N ASP A 16 17.15 -4.37 -17.94
CA ASP A 16 16.85 -3.17 -17.16
C ASP A 16 15.61 -2.45 -17.72
N ASN A 17 14.53 -2.39 -16.93
CA ASN A 17 13.37 -1.56 -17.20
C ASN A 17 13.30 -0.42 -16.18
N LYS A 18 13.10 0.81 -16.65
CA LYS A 18 13.07 2.00 -15.79
C LYS A 18 11.68 2.61 -15.75
N PHE A 19 11.12 2.68 -14.55
CA PHE A 19 9.83 3.33 -14.30
C PHE A 19 10.06 4.62 -13.51
N SER A 20 9.29 5.67 -13.86
CA SER A 20 9.31 6.93 -13.14
C SER A 20 7.90 7.52 -13.10
N GLY A 21 7.55 8.12 -11.99
CA GLY A 21 6.22 8.72 -11.80
C GLY A 21 5.85 8.80 -10.32
N PRO A 22 4.66 9.33 -10.01
CA PRO A 22 4.11 9.26 -8.66
C PRO A 22 3.70 7.82 -8.32
N HIS A 23 3.44 7.55 -7.03
CA HIS A 23 2.78 6.31 -6.63
C HIS A 23 1.46 6.15 -7.42
N PRO A 24 1.13 4.95 -7.94
CA PRO A 24 1.72 3.63 -7.68
C PRO A 24 2.73 3.14 -8.74
N SER A 25 3.38 3.99 -9.51
CA SER A 25 4.36 3.58 -10.54
C SER A 25 5.51 2.70 -10.00
N GLY A 26 5.71 2.70 -8.69
CA GLY A 26 6.68 1.86 -7.99
C GLY A 26 6.16 0.48 -7.59
N ASN A 27 4.87 0.22 -7.71
CA ASN A 27 4.29 -1.08 -7.38
C ASN A 27 4.72 -2.13 -8.39
N VAL A 28 5.01 -3.33 -7.91
CA VAL A 28 5.49 -4.43 -8.74
C VAL A 28 4.42 -4.87 -9.74
N GLY A 29 3.15 -4.95 -9.33
CA GLY A 29 2.04 -5.28 -10.20
C GLY A 29 1.91 -4.32 -11.38
N VAL A 30 1.97 -3.01 -11.11
CA VAL A 30 1.98 -1.97 -12.16
C VAL A 30 3.14 -2.14 -13.13
N GLN A 31 4.33 -2.46 -12.62
CA GLN A 31 5.52 -2.66 -13.47
C GLN A 31 5.39 -3.92 -14.33
N ILE A 32 4.88 -5.01 -13.78
CA ILE A 32 4.64 -6.26 -14.52
C ILE A 32 3.60 -6.03 -15.61
N HIS A 33 2.49 -5.36 -15.29
CA HIS A 33 1.46 -5.02 -16.28
C HIS A 33 2.02 -4.31 -17.52
N HIS A 34 2.98 -3.40 -17.34
CA HIS A 34 3.59 -2.67 -18.46
C HIS A 34 4.69 -3.44 -19.20
N ILE A 35 5.28 -4.48 -18.59
CA ILE A 35 6.34 -5.27 -19.21
C ILE A 35 5.76 -6.47 -19.94
N ASP A 36 4.93 -7.24 -19.23
CA ASP A 36 4.34 -8.50 -19.69
C ASP A 36 3.13 -8.82 -18.80
N PRO A 37 1.92 -8.37 -19.19
CA PRO A 37 0.71 -8.56 -18.39
C PRO A 37 0.44 -10.04 -18.10
N ILE A 38 0.08 -10.35 -16.86
CA ILE A 38 -0.16 -11.72 -16.41
C ILE A 38 -1.49 -12.22 -16.95
N ALA A 39 -1.45 -13.38 -17.64
CA ALA A 39 -2.64 -14.07 -18.09
C ALA A 39 -2.99 -15.25 -17.15
N LYS A 40 -4.19 -15.80 -17.32
CA LYS A 40 -4.64 -16.98 -16.56
C LYS A 40 -3.66 -18.16 -16.69
N GLY A 41 -3.13 -18.61 -15.56
CA GLY A 41 -2.18 -19.72 -15.50
C GLY A 41 -0.72 -19.32 -15.55
N ASP A 42 -0.40 -18.06 -15.78
CA ASP A 42 0.97 -17.57 -15.70
C ASP A 42 1.46 -17.49 -14.25
N ILE A 43 2.76 -17.69 -14.05
CA ILE A 43 3.41 -17.59 -12.75
C ILE A 43 4.59 -16.63 -12.86
N VAL A 44 4.54 -15.56 -12.09
CA VAL A 44 5.62 -14.56 -12.00
C VAL A 44 6.19 -14.52 -10.59
N TRP A 45 7.52 -14.60 -10.48
CA TRP A 45 8.22 -14.49 -9.23
C TRP A 45 8.85 -13.12 -9.08
N THR A 46 8.65 -12.51 -7.94
CA THR A 46 9.27 -11.23 -7.59
C THR A 46 10.23 -11.40 -6.42
N VAL A 47 11.31 -10.63 -6.42
CA VAL A 47 12.29 -10.63 -5.33
C VAL A 47 12.77 -9.21 -5.08
N SER A 48 12.78 -8.80 -3.82
CA SER A 48 13.34 -7.51 -3.44
C SER A 48 14.88 -7.50 -3.54
N PRO A 49 15.53 -6.33 -3.66
CA PRO A 49 16.99 -6.22 -3.61
C PRO A 49 17.60 -6.85 -2.36
N TYR A 50 16.90 -6.76 -1.24
CA TYR A 50 17.28 -7.40 0.01
C TYR A 50 17.21 -8.93 -0.09
N GLY A 51 16.16 -9.47 -0.69
CA GLY A 51 16.00 -10.90 -0.97
C GLY A 51 17.14 -11.44 -1.85
N VAL A 52 17.51 -10.70 -2.89
CA VAL A 52 18.67 -11.05 -3.74
C VAL A 52 19.95 -11.14 -2.92
N ALA A 53 20.19 -10.19 -2.02
CA ALA A 53 21.37 -10.21 -1.15
C ALA A 53 21.37 -11.40 -0.17
N GLN A 54 20.21 -11.77 0.38
CA GLN A 54 20.06 -12.94 1.26
C GLN A 54 20.31 -14.24 0.51
N ILE A 55 19.71 -14.40 -0.69
CA ILE A 55 19.94 -15.55 -1.56
C ILE A 55 21.42 -15.65 -1.92
N GLY A 56 22.04 -14.55 -2.32
CA GLY A 56 23.46 -14.50 -2.66
C GLY A 56 24.36 -14.93 -1.49
N LYS A 57 24.08 -14.48 -0.25
CA LYS A 57 24.81 -14.93 0.94
C LYS A 57 24.63 -16.43 1.21
N LEU A 58 23.42 -16.93 1.09
CA LEU A 58 23.14 -18.35 1.30
C LEU A 58 23.95 -19.23 0.34
N PHE A 59 23.91 -18.91 -0.94
CA PHE A 59 24.61 -19.73 -1.95
C PHE A 59 26.13 -19.54 -1.95
N SER A 60 26.63 -18.35 -1.63
CA SER A 60 28.08 -18.08 -1.62
C SER A 60 28.79 -18.50 -0.34
N LYS A 61 28.10 -18.47 0.81
CA LYS A 61 28.72 -18.69 2.14
C LYS A 61 28.06 -19.82 2.95
N GLY A 62 26.97 -20.39 2.48
CA GLY A 62 26.19 -21.39 3.24
C GLY A 62 25.51 -20.83 4.49
N ILE A 63 25.32 -19.50 4.58
CA ILE A 63 24.78 -18.83 5.76
C ILE A 63 23.47 -18.14 5.41
N TYR A 64 22.39 -18.49 6.08
CA TYR A 64 21.15 -17.72 6.08
C TYR A 64 21.28 -16.51 7.01
N ASP A 65 21.30 -15.31 6.41
CA ASP A 65 21.38 -14.05 7.18
C ASP A 65 19.98 -13.49 7.40
N ALA A 66 19.41 -13.73 8.56
CA ALA A 66 18.10 -13.22 8.95
C ALA A 66 18.14 -11.75 9.43
N SER A 67 19.28 -11.06 9.37
CA SER A 67 19.34 -9.64 9.74
C SER A 67 18.51 -8.81 8.78
N LYS A 68 17.81 -7.80 9.29
CA LYS A 68 16.90 -6.94 8.54
C LYS A 68 17.08 -5.49 8.99
N LEU A 69 17.07 -4.57 8.03
CA LEU A 69 17.03 -3.14 8.31
C LEU A 69 15.57 -2.70 8.24
N VAL A 70 15.05 -2.15 9.34
CA VAL A 70 13.67 -1.70 9.48
C VAL A 70 13.66 -0.19 9.70
N ALA A 71 12.90 0.54 8.90
CA ALA A 71 12.61 1.95 9.16
C ALA A 71 11.44 2.05 10.15
N VAL A 72 11.56 2.93 11.14
CA VAL A 72 10.46 3.30 12.04
C VAL A 72 10.13 4.76 11.75
N ALA A 73 8.90 5.02 11.30
CA ALA A 73 8.45 6.34 10.87
C ALA A 73 6.94 6.55 11.15
N GLY A 74 6.46 7.73 10.89
CA GLY A 74 5.06 8.12 11.09
C GLY A 74 4.94 9.38 11.93
N SER A 75 3.76 9.98 11.94
CA SER A 75 3.51 11.25 12.64
C SER A 75 3.69 11.13 14.16
N GLU A 76 3.51 9.93 14.71
CA GLU A 76 3.56 9.67 16.15
C GLU A 76 4.91 9.15 16.64
N VAL A 77 5.90 9.04 15.75
CA VAL A 77 7.29 8.74 16.12
C VAL A 77 8.03 10.04 16.48
N GLN A 78 8.72 10.06 17.62
CA GLN A 78 9.52 11.23 18.03
C GLN A 78 10.72 11.42 17.13
N GLU A 79 11.52 10.37 16.97
CA GLU A 79 12.74 10.34 16.16
C GLU A 79 12.66 9.22 15.13
N PRO A 80 12.25 9.52 13.87
CA PRO A 80 12.26 8.53 12.79
C PRO A 80 13.70 8.06 12.51
N GLN A 81 13.92 6.74 12.51
CA GLN A 81 15.24 6.16 12.31
C GLN A 81 15.20 4.74 11.79
N TYR A 82 16.36 4.23 11.38
CA TYR A 82 16.56 2.85 10.96
C TYR A 82 17.11 1.99 12.10
N TYR A 83 16.51 0.81 12.25
CA TYR A 83 16.95 -0.21 13.19
C TYR A 83 17.49 -1.44 12.48
N LYS A 84 18.64 -1.93 12.88
CA LYS A 84 19.11 -3.24 12.46
C LYS A 84 18.55 -4.29 13.44
N THR A 85 17.75 -5.17 12.92
CA THR A 85 17.06 -6.22 13.68
C THR A 85 17.08 -7.54 12.91
N PHE A 86 16.17 -8.45 13.20
CA PHE A 86 16.01 -9.74 12.53
C PHE A 86 14.58 -9.90 12.01
N ILE A 87 14.43 -10.75 11.00
CA ILE A 87 13.10 -11.18 10.53
C ILE A 87 12.36 -11.83 11.71
N GLY A 88 11.10 -11.43 11.92
CA GLY A 88 10.29 -11.91 13.03
C GLY A 88 10.61 -11.29 14.40
N ALA A 89 11.39 -10.22 14.47
CA ALA A 89 11.59 -9.48 15.72
C ALA A 89 10.33 -8.72 16.13
N SER A 90 10.03 -8.72 17.45
CA SER A 90 8.93 -7.90 17.99
C SER A 90 9.20 -6.42 17.81
N ILE A 91 8.14 -5.66 17.49
CA ILE A 91 8.21 -4.21 17.31
C ILE A 91 8.34 -3.44 18.62
N ASN A 92 7.97 -4.02 19.74
CA ASN A 92 7.93 -3.37 21.05
C ASN A 92 9.23 -2.60 21.36
N LYS A 93 10.38 -3.27 21.16
CA LYS A 93 11.70 -2.66 21.39
C LYS A 93 12.08 -1.58 20.38
N LEU A 94 11.44 -1.56 19.21
CA LEU A 94 11.70 -0.57 18.18
C LEU A 94 11.00 0.76 18.46
N VAL A 95 9.91 0.71 19.23
CA VAL A 95 9.07 1.89 19.55
C VAL A 95 9.20 2.35 21.00
N ASP A 96 9.91 1.59 21.85
CA ASP A 96 10.06 1.90 23.27
C ASP A 96 10.77 3.25 23.47
N GLY A 97 10.10 4.15 24.22
CA GLY A 97 10.59 5.50 24.48
C GLY A 97 10.61 6.44 23.28
N ASN A 98 10.09 6.02 22.10
CA ASN A 98 10.12 6.80 20.85
C ASN A 98 8.74 7.20 20.32
N LEU A 99 7.71 7.17 21.17
CA LEU A 99 6.34 7.56 20.80
C LEU A 99 6.00 8.93 21.39
N LYS A 100 5.26 9.75 20.63
CA LYS A 100 4.75 11.06 21.09
C LYS A 100 3.56 10.92 22.02
N GLN A 101 2.76 9.85 21.85
CA GLN A 101 1.59 9.53 22.66
C GLN A 101 1.34 8.01 22.68
N ASP A 102 0.45 7.56 23.57
CA ASP A 102 0.15 6.13 23.72
C ASP A 102 -0.97 5.65 22.80
N HIS A 103 -1.89 6.54 22.42
CA HIS A 103 -3.07 6.19 21.61
C HIS A 103 -2.74 6.26 20.12
N VAL A 104 -2.07 5.21 19.65
CA VAL A 104 -1.51 5.13 18.30
C VAL A 104 -1.83 3.80 17.64
N ARG A 105 -1.83 3.82 16.30
CA ARG A 105 -1.91 2.62 15.46
C ARG A 105 -0.52 2.27 14.95
N PHE A 106 -0.13 1.02 15.18
CA PHE A 106 1.07 0.43 14.58
C PHE A 106 0.67 -0.28 13.29
N ILE A 107 1.43 -0.02 12.24
CA ILE A 107 1.19 -0.58 10.90
C ILE A 107 2.48 -1.24 10.44
N SER A 108 2.40 -2.54 10.15
CA SER A 108 3.44 -3.25 9.41
C SER A 108 3.34 -2.85 7.95
N GLY A 109 4.36 -2.18 7.42
CA GLY A 109 4.32 -1.57 6.09
C GLY A 109 3.94 -0.09 6.11
N ASN A 110 3.36 0.39 5.03
CA ASN A 110 2.94 1.78 4.84
C ASN A 110 1.45 1.99 5.13
N VAL A 111 0.99 3.25 5.11
CA VAL A 111 -0.40 3.61 5.43
C VAL A 111 -1.43 3.20 4.37
N LEU A 112 -1.01 2.81 3.17
CA LEU A 112 -1.93 2.44 2.08
C LEU A 112 -2.18 0.92 2.03
N THR A 113 -1.12 0.13 2.24
CA THR A 113 -1.14 -1.33 2.00
C THR A 113 -0.71 -2.14 3.21
N GLY A 114 -0.34 -1.47 4.32
CA GLY A 114 0.16 -2.15 5.50
C GLY A 114 -0.95 -2.67 6.41
N GLU A 115 -0.61 -3.64 7.24
CA GLU A 115 -1.52 -4.26 8.19
C GLU A 115 -1.39 -3.66 9.58
N LYS A 116 -2.53 -3.49 10.26
CA LYS A 116 -2.55 -3.12 11.68
C LYS A 116 -1.97 -4.27 12.51
N ILE A 117 -1.02 -3.95 13.38
CA ILE A 117 -0.44 -4.89 14.32
C ILE A 117 -0.51 -4.34 15.74
N ASP A 118 -0.47 -5.25 16.71
CA ASP A 118 -0.41 -4.88 18.13
C ASP A 118 0.99 -4.38 18.53
N LYS A 119 1.08 -3.63 19.64
CA LYS A 119 2.36 -3.15 20.19
C LYS A 119 3.35 -4.29 20.48
N ASP A 120 2.85 -5.45 20.89
CA ASP A 120 3.65 -6.65 21.14
C ASP A 120 3.76 -7.57 19.91
N GLY A 121 3.27 -7.10 18.76
CA GLY A 121 3.25 -7.83 17.49
C GLY A 121 4.60 -7.86 16.77
N TYR A 122 4.55 -8.32 15.54
CA TYR A 122 5.71 -8.55 14.69
C TYR A 122 5.48 -7.94 13.32
N LEU A 123 6.54 -7.46 12.67
CA LEU A 123 6.47 -7.03 11.28
C LEU A 123 6.25 -8.22 10.34
N GLY A 124 5.49 -8.01 9.29
CA GLY A 124 5.35 -8.94 8.19
C GLY A 124 6.71 -9.32 7.58
N PHE A 125 6.77 -10.53 7.02
CA PHE A 125 8.02 -11.07 6.49
C PHE A 125 8.67 -10.15 5.45
N TYR A 126 7.87 -9.58 4.57
CA TYR A 126 8.32 -8.71 3.48
C TYR A 126 8.44 -7.24 3.90
N ASP A 127 7.84 -6.82 5.01
CA ASP A 127 7.82 -5.43 5.45
C ASP A 127 9.15 -5.00 6.07
N ASN A 128 9.65 -3.87 5.63
CA ASN A 128 10.85 -3.24 6.15
C ASN A 128 10.57 -1.84 6.74
N LEU A 129 9.29 -1.52 6.91
CA LEU A 129 8.80 -0.26 7.47
C LEU A 129 7.80 -0.56 8.59
N LEU A 130 7.96 0.10 9.73
CA LEU A 130 6.97 0.22 10.78
C LEU A 130 6.45 1.66 10.76
N THR A 131 5.17 1.81 10.46
CA THR A 131 4.51 3.12 10.46
C THR A 131 3.67 3.29 11.72
N VAL A 132 3.79 4.45 12.38
CA VAL A 132 3.01 4.78 13.58
C VAL A 132 2.25 6.08 13.36
N ILE A 133 0.92 6.00 13.44
CA ILE A 133 0.01 7.13 13.26
C ILE A 133 -0.97 7.22 14.44
N PRO A 134 -1.72 8.35 14.61
CA PRO A 134 -2.79 8.41 15.60
C PRO A 134 -3.86 7.35 15.33
N GLU A 135 -4.41 6.74 16.37
CA GLU A 135 -5.61 5.90 16.23
C GLU A 135 -6.84 6.79 15.99
N GLY A 136 -7.54 6.56 14.89
CA GLY A 136 -8.69 7.34 14.44
C GLY A 136 -10.01 6.76 14.91
N ASP A 137 -10.30 6.84 16.19
CA ASP A 137 -11.53 6.35 16.81
C ASP A 137 -12.46 7.48 17.30
N GLN A 138 -12.19 8.72 16.90
CA GLN A 138 -12.96 9.89 17.32
C GLN A 138 -13.80 10.42 16.15
N PRO A 139 -15.09 10.01 16.04
CA PRO A 139 -15.98 10.52 15.00
C PRO A 139 -16.27 12.01 15.26
N GLU A 140 -16.15 12.80 14.20
CA GLU A 140 -16.44 14.24 14.27
C GLU A 140 -17.87 14.53 13.83
N PHE A 141 -18.67 15.12 14.73
CA PHE A 141 -20.04 15.50 14.41
C PHE A 141 -20.08 16.56 13.30
N LEU A 142 -20.83 16.27 12.22
CA LEU A 142 -20.93 17.09 11.00
C LEU A 142 -19.57 17.46 10.38
N GLY A 143 -18.53 16.64 10.57
CA GLY A 143 -17.19 16.89 10.07
C GLY A 143 -17.12 17.07 8.56
N TRP A 144 -18.07 16.52 7.79
CA TRP A 144 -18.12 16.62 6.33
C TRP A 144 -18.52 18.02 5.82
N ILE A 145 -19.22 18.87 6.60
CA ILE A 145 -19.55 20.26 6.24
C ILE A 145 -18.72 21.30 7.00
N LYS A 146 -17.92 20.87 7.96
CA LYS A 146 -17.12 21.78 8.78
C LYS A 146 -15.99 22.40 7.97
N PRO A 147 -15.75 23.73 8.05
CA PRO A 147 -14.62 24.35 7.40
C PRO A 147 -13.29 23.81 7.96
N GLN A 148 -12.57 23.01 7.19
CA GLN A 148 -11.32 22.40 7.62
C GLN A 148 -10.25 22.54 6.53
N LYS A 149 -9.04 22.95 6.93
CA LYS A 149 -7.85 22.97 6.07
C LYS A 149 -7.03 21.69 6.19
N GLU A 150 -7.24 20.92 7.26
CA GLU A 150 -6.39 19.80 7.65
C GLU A 150 -6.84 18.47 7.02
N ARG A 151 -8.03 18.42 6.42
CA ARG A 151 -8.54 17.22 5.78
C ARG A 151 -8.05 17.06 4.35
N LEU A 152 -7.54 15.88 4.04
CA LEU A 152 -7.30 15.45 2.67
C LEU A 152 -8.64 15.29 1.93
N SER A 153 -8.70 15.80 0.71
CA SER A 153 -9.82 15.59 -0.20
C SER A 153 -9.28 15.49 -1.62
N PHE A 154 -9.48 14.35 -2.27
CA PHE A 154 -9.05 14.13 -3.65
C PHE A 154 -9.68 15.14 -4.61
N HIS A 155 -10.99 15.33 -4.52
CA HIS A 155 -11.73 16.30 -5.34
C HIS A 155 -11.68 17.73 -4.82
N ARG A 156 -11.03 17.97 -3.68
CA ARG A 156 -11.02 19.28 -2.99
C ARG A 156 -12.41 19.85 -2.70
N ALA A 157 -13.43 19.00 -2.68
CA ALA A 157 -14.83 19.39 -2.49
C ALA A 157 -15.21 19.55 -1.01
N TRP A 158 -14.54 18.79 -0.16
CA TRP A 158 -14.78 18.79 1.28
C TRP A 158 -13.63 19.45 2.02
N GLY A 159 -13.94 20.04 3.15
CA GLY A 159 -13.00 20.93 3.81
C GLY A 159 -13.02 22.30 3.11
N LEU A 160 -14.03 23.09 3.43
CA LEU A 160 -14.12 24.48 2.96
C LEU A 160 -12.75 25.13 3.21
N PHE A 161 -12.08 25.63 2.18
CA PHE A 161 -10.72 26.18 2.20
C PHE A 161 -9.55 25.18 2.03
N SER A 162 -9.76 23.88 1.86
CA SER A 162 -8.65 22.94 1.56
C SER A 162 -7.93 23.30 0.25
N PHE A 163 -8.60 23.98 -0.68
CA PHE A 163 -8.01 24.50 -1.91
C PHE A 163 -6.93 25.58 -1.68
N LEU A 164 -6.91 26.20 -0.49
CA LEU A 164 -5.89 27.18 -0.10
C LEU A 164 -4.60 26.53 0.39
N ASN A 165 -4.61 25.22 0.61
CA ASN A 165 -3.40 24.50 1.01
C ASN A 165 -2.40 24.46 -0.14
N GLY A 166 -1.17 24.81 0.14
CA GLY A 166 -0.08 24.71 -0.83
C GLY A 166 0.19 23.26 -1.25
N LYS A 167 0.84 23.07 -2.40
CA LYS A 167 1.18 21.73 -2.91
C LYS A 167 2.11 20.90 -1.99
N ASN A 168 2.81 21.57 -1.09
CA ASN A 168 3.79 20.95 -0.18
C ASN A 168 3.26 20.81 1.25
N LYS A 169 1.94 20.92 1.47
CA LYS A 169 1.39 20.72 2.80
C LYS A 169 1.49 19.25 3.18
N GLU A 170 2.08 18.99 4.33
CA GLU A 170 2.08 17.68 4.98
C GLU A 170 0.82 17.51 5.82
N TYR A 171 0.27 16.31 5.83
CA TYR A 171 -0.93 15.94 6.58
C TYR A 171 -0.58 14.84 7.57
N ALA A 172 -0.99 15.02 8.83
CA ALA A 172 -1.01 13.93 9.79
C ALA A 172 -2.23 13.05 9.49
N LEU A 173 -1.98 11.90 8.86
CA LEU A 173 -3.02 10.90 8.62
C LEU A 173 -3.34 10.18 9.91
N ASP A 174 -4.61 9.91 10.15
CA ASP A 174 -5.10 8.99 11.18
C ASP A 174 -5.81 7.80 10.52
N SER A 175 -6.28 6.85 11.31
CA SER A 175 -7.03 5.69 10.82
C SER A 175 -8.54 5.91 10.72
N ASN A 176 -9.01 7.14 10.84
CA ASN A 176 -10.43 7.45 10.76
C ASN A 176 -10.92 7.39 9.31
N THR A 177 -11.92 6.58 9.02
CA THR A 177 -12.52 6.47 7.68
C THR A 177 -13.20 7.77 7.21
N ASN A 178 -13.53 8.67 8.14
CA ASN A 178 -14.23 9.93 7.84
C ASN A 178 -15.52 9.76 7.01
N GLY A 179 -16.22 8.66 7.21
CA GLY A 179 -17.44 8.31 6.50
C GLY A 179 -17.92 6.91 6.87
N GLU A 180 -18.97 6.47 6.22
CA GLU A 180 -19.55 5.15 6.37
C GLU A 180 -19.59 4.44 5.01
N ALA A 181 -19.57 3.12 4.99
CA ALA A 181 -19.74 2.34 3.79
C ALA A 181 -21.13 2.61 3.15
N ARG A 182 -21.13 2.88 1.86
CA ARG A 182 -22.33 3.23 1.08
C ARG A 182 -22.36 2.46 -0.22
N ALA A 183 -23.49 2.53 -0.95
CA ALA A 183 -23.58 1.90 -2.25
C ALA A 183 -22.45 2.36 -3.20
N PHE A 184 -21.89 1.42 -3.93
CA PHE A 184 -20.81 1.66 -4.87
C PHE A 184 -21.35 2.26 -6.18
N VAL A 185 -21.29 3.58 -6.28
CA VAL A 185 -21.90 4.33 -7.41
C VAL A 185 -20.88 5.13 -8.22
N GLN A 186 -19.62 5.19 -7.78
CA GLN A 186 -18.62 5.97 -8.48
C GLN A 186 -18.20 5.35 -9.82
N THR A 187 -17.90 6.23 -10.79
CA THR A 187 -17.35 5.86 -12.09
C THR A 187 -16.30 6.90 -12.52
N GLY A 188 -15.23 6.45 -13.16
CA GLY A 188 -14.22 7.33 -13.74
C GLY A 188 -13.24 7.98 -12.75
N THR A 189 -13.34 7.69 -11.46
CA THR A 189 -12.44 8.25 -10.44
C THR A 189 -11.24 7.35 -10.21
N PHE A 190 -11.47 6.05 -10.15
CA PHE A 190 -10.41 5.08 -9.91
C PHE A 190 -9.42 5.01 -11.08
N GLU A 191 -9.92 5.18 -12.29
CA GLU A 191 -9.13 5.24 -13.52
C GLU A 191 -8.11 6.42 -13.52
N GLN A 192 -8.34 7.45 -12.71
CA GLN A 192 -7.41 8.58 -12.58
C GLN A 192 -6.18 8.26 -11.74
N VAL A 193 -6.24 7.23 -10.91
CA VAL A 193 -5.16 6.84 -9.99
C VAL A 193 -4.58 5.46 -10.30
N THR A 194 -5.15 4.75 -11.26
CA THR A 194 -4.68 3.43 -11.69
C THR A 194 -3.96 3.58 -13.02
N PRO A 195 -2.62 3.54 -13.05
CA PRO A 195 -1.85 3.69 -14.28
C PRO A 195 -1.70 2.34 -15.02
N MET A 196 -2.78 1.60 -15.18
CA MET A 196 -2.86 0.30 -15.86
C MET A 196 -4.01 0.36 -16.86
N ASP A 197 -3.89 -0.40 -17.95
CA ASP A 197 -4.94 -0.49 -18.98
C ASP A 197 -6.04 -1.47 -18.57
N ILE A 198 -6.67 -1.18 -17.45
CA ILE A 198 -7.79 -1.93 -16.87
C ILE A 198 -8.95 -1.00 -16.52
N TYR A 199 -10.11 -1.56 -16.25
CA TYR A 199 -11.29 -0.82 -15.80
C TYR A 199 -11.59 -1.11 -14.31
N PRO A 200 -10.87 -0.48 -13.36
CA PRO A 200 -10.94 -0.85 -11.94
C PRO A 200 -12.35 -0.75 -11.36
N THR A 201 -13.12 0.29 -11.75
CA THR A 201 -14.51 0.45 -11.28
C THR A 201 -15.39 -0.73 -11.68
N TYR A 202 -15.25 -1.22 -12.92
CA TYR A 202 -16.07 -2.34 -13.42
C TYR A 202 -15.57 -3.66 -12.87
N LEU A 203 -14.26 -3.82 -12.74
CA LEU A 203 -13.64 -5.00 -12.14
C LEU A 203 -14.12 -5.21 -10.70
N ILE A 204 -14.05 -4.18 -9.87
CA ILE A 204 -14.52 -4.26 -8.47
C ILE A 204 -16.00 -4.63 -8.41
N LYS A 205 -16.84 -4.05 -9.30
CA LYS A 205 -18.26 -4.41 -9.37
C LYS A 205 -18.49 -5.86 -9.81
N ALA A 206 -17.70 -6.37 -10.74
CA ALA A 206 -17.78 -7.78 -11.17
C ALA A 206 -17.41 -8.71 -10.02
N ILE A 207 -16.37 -8.38 -9.24
CA ILE A 207 -15.98 -9.14 -8.05
C ILE A 207 -17.11 -9.15 -7.01
N MET A 208 -17.67 -7.99 -6.68
CA MET A 208 -18.78 -7.88 -5.73
C MET A 208 -20.04 -8.62 -6.17
N ALA A 209 -20.21 -8.82 -7.47
CA ALA A 209 -21.32 -9.57 -8.06
C ALA A 209 -21.00 -11.07 -8.26
N GLU A 210 -19.79 -11.51 -7.94
CA GLU A 210 -19.28 -12.87 -8.20
C GLU A 210 -19.42 -13.28 -9.68
N ASP A 211 -19.25 -12.32 -10.59
CA ASP A 211 -19.35 -12.51 -12.04
C ASP A 211 -17.98 -12.92 -12.61
N TYR A 212 -17.70 -14.22 -12.60
CA TYR A 212 -16.41 -14.81 -12.99
C TYR A 212 -15.99 -14.43 -14.41
N ASP A 213 -16.92 -14.48 -15.37
CA ASP A 213 -16.61 -14.19 -16.78
C ASP A 213 -16.16 -12.73 -16.94
N ASN A 214 -16.84 -11.80 -16.26
CA ASN A 214 -16.48 -10.39 -16.28
C ASN A 214 -15.22 -10.10 -15.45
N MET A 215 -14.96 -10.80 -14.34
CA MET A 215 -13.70 -10.67 -13.62
C MET A 215 -12.49 -10.99 -14.54
N GLU A 216 -12.54 -12.13 -15.26
CA GLU A 216 -11.50 -12.50 -16.22
C GLU A 216 -11.39 -11.48 -17.36
N ALA A 217 -12.52 -11.11 -17.98
CA ALA A 217 -12.53 -10.18 -19.10
C ALA A 217 -12.04 -8.77 -18.74
N LEU A 218 -12.13 -8.37 -17.48
CA LEU A 218 -11.71 -7.06 -16.96
C LEU A 218 -10.30 -7.06 -16.35
N GLY A 219 -9.58 -8.19 -16.42
CA GLY A 219 -8.16 -8.26 -16.08
C GLY A 219 -7.87 -8.52 -14.61
N ILE A 220 -8.68 -9.33 -13.90
CA ILE A 220 -8.41 -9.66 -12.49
C ILE A 220 -7.05 -10.33 -12.27
N PHE A 221 -6.52 -11.07 -13.25
CA PHE A 221 -5.21 -11.72 -13.15
C PHE A 221 -4.03 -10.75 -13.26
N GLU A 222 -4.29 -9.52 -13.72
CA GLU A 222 -3.26 -8.50 -13.91
C GLU A 222 -3.05 -7.62 -12.68
N VAL A 223 -3.88 -7.76 -11.64
CA VAL A 223 -3.87 -6.91 -10.46
C VAL A 223 -3.67 -7.71 -9.18
N ILE A 224 -3.04 -7.07 -8.23
CA ILE A 224 -3.04 -7.48 -6.83
C ILE A 224 -3.66 -6.34 -5.99
N GLU A 225 -4.06 -6.64 -4.77
CA GLU A 225 -4.72 -5.69 -3.87
C GLU A 225 -3.96 -4.37 -3.72
N GLU A 226 -2.63 -4.41 -3.63
CA GLU A 226 -1.77 -3.23 -3.46
C GLU A 226 -1.86 -2.23 -4.62
N ASP A 227 -2.16 -2.70 -5.84
CA ASP A 227 -2.24 -1.85 -7.02
C ASP A 227 -3.48 -0.95 -6.98
N LEU A 228 -4.53 -1.38 -6.27
CA LEU A 228 -5.77 -0.65 -6.09
C LEU A 228 -5.89 0.08 -4.74
N ALA A 229 -4.82 0.15 -3.95
CA ALA A 229 -4.82 0.85 -2.66
C ALA A 229 -5.16 2.34 -2.77
N LEU A 230 -4.75 3.02 -3.85
CA LEU A 230 -5.18 4.40 -4.10
C LEU A 230 -6.67 4.50 -4.44
N CYS A 231 -7.26 3.51 -5.09
CA CYS A 231 -8.69 3.48 -5.34
C CYS A 231 -9.45 3.45 -4.01
N GLU A 232 -9.02 2.62 -3.07
CA GLU A 232 -9.58 2.57 -1.72
C GLU A 232 -9.42 3.90 -0.98
N PHE A 233 -8.24 4.51 -1.04
CA PHE A 233 -7.97 5.78 -0.38
C PHE A 233 -8.88 6.91 -0.86
N ILE A 234 -9.19 6.98 -2.16
CA ILE A 234 -10.04 8.02 -2.74
C ILE A 234 -11.52 7.66 -2.78
N ASP A 235 -11.89 6.41 -2.46
CA ASP A 235 -13.28 5.97 -2.50
C ASP A 235 -14.15 6.74 -1.50
N VAL A 236 -15.12 7.48 -2.02
CA VAL A 236 -16.11 8.20 -1.21
C VAL A 236 -17.15 7.27 -0.60
N SER A 237 -17.31 6.06 -1.14
CA SER A 237 -18.24 5.04 -0.65
C SER A 237 -17.66 4.19 0.47
N LYS A 238 -16.36 4.33 0.76
CA LYS A 238 -15.65 3.70 1.88
C LYS A 238 -15.69 2.17 1.87
N HIS A 239 -15.49 1.58 0.69
CA HIS A 239 -15.31 0.15 0.56
C HIS A 239 -13.85 -0.24 0.83
N ASP A 240 -13.68 -1.42 1.38
CA ASP A 240 -12.38 -2.09 1.51
C ASP A 240 -12.03 -2.75 0.17
N ILE A 241 -11.50 -1.95 -0.76
CA ILE A 241 -11.27 -2.38 -2.14
C ILE A 241 -10.16 -3.44 -2.20
N GLN A 242 -9.14 -3.30 -1.38
CA GLN A 242 -8.05 -4.27 -1.32
C GLN A 242 -8.57 -5.65 -0.89
N HIS A 243 -9.47 -5.69 0.11
CA HIS A 243 -10.10 -6.93 0.55
C HIS A 243 -11.01 -7.53 -0.53
N ILE A 244 -11.81 -6.70 -1.20
CA ILE A 244 -12.64 -7.15 -2.33
C ILE A 244 -11.80 -7.81 -3.42
N VAL A 245 -10.67 -7.23 -3.79
CA VAL A 245 -9.77 -7.80 -4.81
C VAL A 245 -9.18 -9.12 -4.34
N ARG A 246 -8.75 -9.22 -3.09
CA ARG A 246 -8.26 -10.48 -2.49
C ARG A 246 -9.31 -11.57 -2.55
N ASP A 247 -10.53 -11.28 -2.13
CA ASP A 247 -11.65 -12.22 -2.18
C ASP A 247 -11.90 -12.70 -3.62
N GLY A 248 -11.86 -11.79 -4.60
CA GLY A 248 -12.02 -12.13 -6.01
C GLY A 248 -10.93 -13.08 -6.53
N LEU A 249 -9.67 -12.83 -6.15
CA LEU A 249 -8.55 -13.71 -6.51
C LEU A 249 -8.67 -15.08 -5.83
N GLU A 250 -9.08 -15.13 -4.57
CA GLU A 250 -9.31 -16.39 -3.85
C GLU A 250 -10.47 -17.20 -4.43
N LEU A 251 -11.56 -16.55 -4.85
CA LEU A 251 -12.68 -17.19 -5.52
C LEU A 251 -12.25 -17.88 -6.82
N LEU A 252 -11.39 -17.24 -7.61
CA LEU A 252 -10.90 -17.80 -8.87
C LEU A 252 -9.86 -18.93 -8.68
N GLN A 253 -9.15 -18.94 -7.56
CA GLN A 253 -8.22 -20.03 -7.24
C GLN A 253 -8.92 -21.28 -6.73
N ASN A 254 -10.06 -21.15 -6.09
CA ASN A 254 -10.78 -22.24 -5.44
C ASN A 254 -11.96 -22.78 -6.28
N GLY A 255 -12.35 -22.12 -7.35
CA GLY A 255 -13.43 -22.50 -8.27
C GLY A 255 -12.88 -23.16 -9.51
#